data_d82a13e4946d901e9cbe97fea10612a3
#
_entry.id   d82a13e4946d901e9cbe97fea10612a3
#
_cell.length_a   1.000
_cell.length_b   1.000
_cell.length_c   1.000
_cell.angle_alpha   90.00
_cell.angle_beta   90.00
_cell.angle_gamma   90.00
#
_symmetry.space_group_name_H-M   'P 1'
#
loop_
_entity.id
_entity.type
_entity.pdbx_description
1 polymer ?
#
loop_
_entity_poly.entity_id
_entity_poly.type
_entity_poly.pdbx_seq_one_letter_code
_entity_poly.pdbx_strand_id
1 'polypeptide(L)'
;MYYIIETLDQLKVLYNLKTQKAFVEVIPFNSNVHPALNKVSLVYIRPLDDTKGYLICVNHSETLHINKNHVESVLKDIPELWVRNKKQFLYYFQIKACCDISLISPTDIQPTFTHQHFYQRFPQKQDINRIIPVSKHYELCETVYNQIKPLIPHHLPEWFEFYNNRVTLALFGIEKNGITFNKPIFETYYETNNDYYSIDNDKIFTQYNIYTTTRRPANSYNGINFAALKKETRSSFIPSNDIFVEMDISAYHPTLAAQLIGYDFGDKDIHASFAEMYGVDYKTAKELTFKQLYGGVFKEYAHLEYFKKIQMYMDDAWDTLQYGGYYDCPISKYRYELSKLENMNPNKLFNYILQNMETSNNMNILMDIHKVLRGKNTKIVLYTYDSFLLDYDKSENDLLPKISEIFTKYKLQIKTNTGNSYDFK
;
A
#
# COMPACT_ATOMS: atom_id res chain seq x y z
N MET A 1 29.65 20.74 10.45
CA MET A 1 30.15 21.00 9.08
C MET A 1 29.21 20.24 8.15
N TYR A 2 28.63 20.93 7.14
CA TYR A 2 27.72 20.31 6.16
C TYR A 2 28.53 19.69 5.03
N TYR A 3 28.19 18.44 4.65
CA TYR A 3 28.79 17.75 3.52
C TYR A 3 27.83 17.80 2.33
N ILE A 4 27.95 18.87 1.55
CA ILE A 4 27.10 19.12 0.37
C ILE A 4 27.87 18.71 -0.88
N ILE A 5 27.25 17.91 -1.73
CA ILE A 5 27.80 17.35 -2.96
C ILE A 5 27.08 17.98 -4.15
N GLU A 6 27.82 18.79 -4.93
CA GLU A 6 27.30 19.57 -6.06
C GLU A 6 27.97 19.19 -7.38
N THR A 7 29.08 18.46 -7.34
CA THR A 7 29.86 18.08 -8.51
C THR A 7 30.12 16.58 -8.55
N LEU A 8 30.41 16.05 -9.74
CA LEU A 8 30.75 14.64 -9.92
C LEU A 8 32.05 14.25 -9.19
N ASP A 9 33.01 15.17 -9.08
CA ASP A 9 34.27 14.90 -8.36
C ASP A 9 34.01 14.75 -6.85
N GLN A 10 33.13 15.57 -6.29
CA GLN A 10 32.70 15.40 -4.89
C GLN A 10 31.92 14.09 -4.69
N LEU A 11 31.09 13.69 -5.67
CA LEU A 11 30.32 12.45 -5.61
C LEU A 11 31.20 11.19 -5.51
N LYS A 12 32.45 11.25 -6.03
CA LYS A 12 33.42 10.15 -5.95
C LYS A 12 33.72 9.74 -4.49
N VAL A 13 33.53 10.63 -3.55
CA VAL A 13 33.72 10.31 -2.11
C VAL A 13 32.81 9.14 -1.69
N LEU A 14 31.58 9.10 -2.18
CA LEU A 14 30.60 8.05 -1.85
C LEU A 14 30.98 6.68 -2.41
N TYR A 15 31.56 6.65 -3.63
CA TYR A 15 32.08 5.40 -4.20
C TYR A 15 33.29 4.87 -3.41
N ASN A 16 34.11 5.77 -2.86
CA ASN A 16 35.30 5.39 -2.10
C ASN A 16 35.00 4.91 -0.68
N LEU A 17 33.85 5.28 -0.10
CA LEU A 17 33.47 4.88 1.26
C LEU A 17 33.19 3.39 1.40
N LYS A 18 32.90 2.67 0.29
CA LYS A 18 32.53 1.23 0.29
C LYS A 18 31.48 0.89 1.37
N THR A 19 30.54 1.80 1.57
CA THR A 19 29.47 1.69 2.54
C THR A 19 28.66 0.42 2.33
N GLN A 20 28.45 -0.36 3.38
CA GLN A 20 27.64 -1.59 3.32
C GLN A 20 26.16 -1.31 3.59
N LYS A 21 25.89 -0.33 4.45
CA LYS A 21 24.52 0.04 4.87
C LYS A 21 24.37 1.55 4.93
N ALA A 22 23.29 2.08 4.36
CA ALA A 22 22.98 3.50 4.44
C ALA A 22 21.48 3.76 4.60
N PHE A 23 21.17 4.85 5.31
CA PHE A 23 19.88 5.49 5.26
C PHE A 23 19.86 6.53 4.14
N VAL A 24 18.75 6.56 3.39
CA VAL A 24 18.53 7.49 2.29
C VAL A 24 17.19 8.20 2.45
N GLU A 25 17.23 9.53 2.38
CA GLU A 25 16.04 10.38 2.33
C GLU A 25 16.03 11.15 1.01
N VAL A 26 14.93 11.07 0.28
CA VAL A 26 14.70 11.84 -0.95
C VAL A 26 13.88 13.07 -0.60
N ILE A 27 14.38 14.23 -0.95
CA ILE A 27 13.70 15.51 -0.78
C ILE A 27 13.13 15.90 -2.13
N PRO A 28 11.81 15.76 -2.34
CA PRO A 28 11.17 16.17 -3.59
C PRO A 28 11.04 17.70 -3.67
N PHE A 29 10.60 18.23 -4.83
CA PHE A 29 10.32 19.66 -4.99
C PHE A 29 9.28 20.16 -3.98
N ASN A 30 8.28 19.34 -3.69
CA ASN A 30 7.26 19.63 -2.69
C ASN A 30 6.82 18.32 -1.99
N SER A 31 6.90 18.29 -0.66
CA SER A 31 6.53 17.10 0.13
C SER A 31 5.02 16.81 0.13
N ASN A 32 4.19 17.78 -0.23
CA ASN A 32 2.73 17.65 -0.28
C ASN A 32 2.20 17.23 -1.66
N VAL A 33 3.07 17.19 -2.68
CA VAL A 33 2.70 16.78 -4.04
C VAL A 33 2.92 15.27 -4.19
N HIS A 34 1.96 14.60 -4.86
CA HIS A 34 2.06 13.19 -5.14
C HIS A 34 3.36 12.83 -5.86
N PRO A 35 4.08 11.77 -5.48
CA PRO A 35 5.40 11.44 -6.06
C PRO A 35 5.39 11.26 -7.58
N ALA A 36 4.28 10.77 -8.17
CA ALA A 36 4.13 10.67 -9.63
C ALA A 36 4.20 12.01 -10.36
N LEU A 37 3.83 13.11 -9.69
CA LEU A 37 3.77 14.48 -10.22
C LEU A 37 4.96 15.33 -9.77
N ASN A 38 5.95 14.74 -9.13
CA ASN A 38 6.98 15.43 -8.40
C ASN A 38 8.38 15.12 -8.98
N LYS A 39 9.35 15.95 -8.62
CA LYS A 39 10.76 15.78 -9.02
C LYS A 39 11.65 15.81 -7.80
N VAL A 40 12.88 15.30 -7.94
CA VAL A 40 13.89 15.30 -6.86
C VAL A 40 14.60 16.64 -6.81
N SER A 41 14.64 17.26 -5.63
CA SER A 41 15.46 18.44 -5.34
C SER A 41 16.84 18.00 -4.80
N LEU A 42 16.85 17.22 -3.74
CA LEU A 42 18.04 16.79 -3.03
C LEU A 42 17.92 15.30 -2.65
N VAL A 43 19.06 14.65 -2.44
CA VAL A 43 19.14 13.29 -1.90
C VAL A 43 20.14 13.28 -0.74
N TYR A 44 19.68 12.91 0.44
CA TYR A 44 20.54 12.73 1.60
C TYR A 44 20.90 11.26 1.73
N ILE A 45 22.21 10.98 1.91
CA ILE A 45 22.76 9.65 2.15
C ILE A 45 23.52 9.66 3.47
N ARG A 46 23.14 8.77 4.37
CA ARG A 46 23.80 8.60 5.66
C ARG A 46 24.30 7.17 5.79
N PRO A 47 25.60 6.90 5.55
CA PRO A 47 26.19 5.62 5.90
C PRO A 47 26.02 5.33 7.40
N LEU A 48 25.63 4.09 7.75
CA LEU A 48 25.38 3.74 9.14
C LEU A 48 26.67 3.59 9.96
N ASP A 49 27.76 3.32 9.28
CA ASP A 49 29.13 3.14 9.80
C ASP A 49 29.98 4.42 9.76
N ASP A 50 29.47 5.52 9.21
CA ASP A 50 30.13 6.83 9.18
C ASP A 50 29.52 7.79 10.23
N THR A 51 30.27 8.80 10.61
CA THR A 51 29.80 9.91 11.46
C THR A 51 29.19 11.06 10.66
N LYS A 52 29.17 10.97 9.34
CA LYS A 52 28.80 12.05 8.42
C LYS A 52 27.66 11.64 7.51
N GLY A 53 26.73 12.57 7.28
CA GLY A 53 25.74 12.49 6.21
C GLY A 53 26.19 13.32 5.01
N TYR A 54 25.69 12.99 3.84
CA TYR A 54 26.01 13.64 2.57
C TYR A 54 24.71 14.08 1.89
N LEU A 55 24.60 15.36 1.56
CA LEU A 55 23.46 15.91 0.86
C LEU A 55 23.83 16.20 -0.59
N ILE A 56 23.22 15.48 -1.52
CA ILE A 56 23.51 15.54 -2.95
C ILE A 56 22.50 16.45 -3.64
N CYS A 57 22.99 17.42 -4.39
CA CYS A 57 22.18 18.42 -5.07
C CYS A 57 21.80 17.92 -6.48
N VAL A 58 20.52 17.57 -6.67
CA VAL A 58 19.98 17.09 -7.97
C VAL A 58 19.36 18.23 -8.76
N ASN A 59 18.50 19.03 -8.10
CA ASN A 59 17.86 20.20 -8.75
C ASN A 59 17.41 21.20 -7.68
N HIS A 60 18.38 21.90 -7.07
CA HIS A 60 18.14 22.91 -6.04
C HIS A 60 18.58 24.29 -6.52
N SER A 61 17.88 25.36 -6.10
CA SER A 61 18.12 26.70 -6.64
C SER A 61 19.45 27.34 -6.20
N GLU A 62 20.01 26.94 -5.05
CA GLU A 62 21.23 27.50 -4.50
C GLU A 62 22.52 26.81 -5.00
N THR A 63 22.42 25.72 -5.78
CA THR A 63 23.55 24.81 -5.96
C THR A 63 23.77 24.44 -7.43
N LEU A 64 24.93 23.90 -7.74
CA LEU A 64 25.14 23.14 -8.96
C LEU A 64 24.38 21.83 -8.86
N HIS A 65 24.15 21.18 -10.01
CA HIS A 65 23.28 20.01 -10.08
C HIS A 65 24.04 18.77 -10.56
N ILE A 66 23.78 17.64 -9.88
CA ILE A 66 24.24 16.34 -10.31
C ILE A 66 23.08 15.59 -10.97
N ASN A 67 23.32 15.02 -12.13
CA ASN A 67 22.30 14.22 -12.81
C ASN A 67 21.84 13.06 -11.91
N LYS A 68 20.53 12.90 -11.78
CA LYS A 68 19.89 11.86 -10.97
C LYS A 68 20.42 10.45 -11.25
N ASN A 69 20.79 10.14 -12.50
CA ASN A 69 21.33 8.83 -12.88
C ASN A 69 22.66 8.51 -12.19
N HIS A 70 23.51 9.50 -11.96
CA HIS A 70 24.76 9.28 -11.20
C HIS A 70 24.48 9.00 -9.72
N VAL A 71 23.47 9.68 -9.15
CA VAL A 71 23.01 9.39 -7.78
C VAL A 71 22.46 7.96 -7.69
N GLU A 72 21.63 7.56 -8.66
CA GLU A 72 21.07 6.22 -8.73
C GLU A 72 22.17 5.14 -8.84
N SER A 73 23.25 5.41 -9.58
CA SER A 73 24.40 4.50 -9.65
C SER A 73 25.04 4.31 -8.29
N VAL A 74 25.31 5.40 -7.56
CA VAL A 74 25.84 5.33 -6.18
C VAL A 74 24.95 4.51 -5.27
N LEU A 75 23.64 4.76 -5.35
CA LEU A 75 22.68 4.05 -4.48
C LEU A 75 22.60 2.55 -4.80
N LYS A 76 22.77 2.14 -6.06
CA LYS A 76 22.81 0.73 -6.47
C LYS A 76 24.02 -0.03 -5.95
N ASP A 77 25.11 0.67 -5.70
CA ASP A 77 26.36 0.08 -5.20
C ASP A 77 26.32 -0.15 -3.65
N ILE A 78 25.30 0.35 -2.96
CA ILE A 78 25.13 0.15 -1.52
C ILE A 78 24.29 -1.11 -1.29
N PRO A 79 24.85 -2.16 -0.66
CA PRO A 79 24.16 -3.45 -0.51
C PRO A 79 22.86 -3.39 0.30
N GLU A 80 22.80 -2.59 1.35
CA GLU A 80 21.63 -2.46 2.22
C GLU A 80 21.22 -0.99 2.34
N LEU A 81 20.13 -0.64 1.64
CA LEU A 81 19.53 0.69 1.69
C LEU A 81 18.30 0.69 2.59
N TRP A 82 18.27 1.65 3.52
CA TRP A 82 17.09 1.96 4.32
C TRP A 82 16.49 3.27 3.87
N VAL A 83 15.18 3.26 3.62
CA VAL A 83 14.41 4.45 3.22
C VAL A 83 13.20 4.61 4.14
N ARG A 84 12.71 5.81 4.29
CA ARG A 84 11.55 6.08 5.14
C ARG A 84 10.24 5.53 4.57
N ASN A 85 10.07 5.60 3.26
CA ASN A 85 8.90 5.09 2.55
C ASN A 85 9.34 4.53 1.19
N LYS A 86 9.37 3.21 1.07
CA LYS A 86 9.84 2.53 -0.15
C LYS A 86 8.97 2.83 -1.36
N LYS A 87 7.65 2.90 -1.23
CA LYS A 87 6.78 3.22 -2.36
C LYS A 87 7.07 4.60 -2.94
N GLN A 88 7.22 5.62 -2.07
CA GLN A 88 7.61 6.96 -2.52
C GLN A 88 9.00 6.97 -3.15
N PHE A 89 9.96 6.29 -2.56
CA PHE A 89 11.32 6.17 -3.09
C PHE A 89 11.34 5.59 -4.50
N LEU A 90 10.51 4.58 -4.80
CA LEU A 90 10.44 3.93 -6.11
C LEU A 90 9.93 4.83 -7.24
N TYR A 91 9.22 5.92 -6.96
CA TYR A 91 8.89 6.93 -7.97
C TYR A 91 10.11 7.71 -8.44
N TYR A 92 11.10 7.88 -7.56
CA TYR A 92 12.29 8.65 -7.86
C TYR A 92 13.45 7.78 -8.34
N PHE A 93 13.66 6.61 -7.71
CA PHE A 93 14.75 5.68 -8.00
C PHE A 93 14.22 4.27 -8.14
N GLN A 94 14.55 3.60 -9.26
CA GLN A 94 14.06 2.25 -9.53
C GLN A 94 14.90 1.16 -8.82
N ILE A 95 15.17 1.34 -7.53
CA ILE A 95 15.95 0.43 -6.70
C ILE A 95 14.99 -0.34 -5.79
N LYS A 96 14.64 -1.57 -6.21
CA LYS A 96 13.69 -2.42 -5.45
C LYS A 96 14.31 -3.06 -4.21
N ALA A 97 15.63 -3.23 -4.20
CA ALA A 97 16.38 -3.84 -3.10
C ALA A 97 16.65 -2.82 -1.98
N CYS A 98 15.61 -2.18 -1.46
CA CYS A 98 15.70 -1.28 -0.30
C CYS A 98 14.69 -1.66 0.78
N CYS A 99 14.98 -1.30 2.02
CA CYS A 99 14.19 -1.59 3.21
C CYS A 99 13.37 -0.37 3.63
N ASP A 100 12.08 -0.56 3.87
CA ASP A 100 11.17 0.47 4.36
C ASP A 100 11.13 0.48 5.89
N ILE A 101 11.71 1.51 6.50
CA ILE A 101 11.77 1.60 7.97
C ILE A 101 10.39 1.86 8.58
N SER A 102 9.48 2.52 7.86
CA SER A 102 8.12 2.78 8.35
C SER A 102 7.29 1.50 8.51
N LEU A 103 7.68 0.39 7.91
CA LEU A 103 7.08 -0.92 8.19
C LEU A 103 7.44 -1.42 9.59
N ILE A 104 8.63 -1.11 10.09
CA ILE A 104 9.10 -1.51 11.43
C ILE A 104 8.43 -0.65 12.50
N SER A 105 8.45 0.66 12.32
CA SER A 105 7.93 1.63 13.30
C SER A 105 7.17 2.77 12.62
N PRO A 106 5.90 2.54 12.26
CA PRO A 106 5.12 3.54 11.51
C PRO A 106 4.73 4.76 12.34
N THR A 107 4.68 4.64 13.67
CA THR A 107 4.25 5.71 14.58
C THR A 107 5.40 6.58 15.07
N ASP A 108 6.62 6.04 15.13
CA ASP A 108 7.77 6.73 15.71
C ASP A 108 8.49 7.63 14.69
N ILE A 109 8.29 7.35 13.40
CA ILE A 109 8.82 8.18 12.33
C ILE A 109 7.75 9.22 11.96
N GLN A 110 7.65 10.24 12.77
CA GLN A 110 6.67 11.30 12.55
C GLN A 110 6.89 11.97 11.18
N PRO A 111 5.80 12.24 10.43
CA PRO A 111 5.88 12.99 9.17
C PRO A 111 6.24 14.47 9.36
N THR A 112 6.67 14.89 10.51
CA THR A 112 7.05 16.25 10.91
C THR A 112 8.25 16.84 10.16
N PHE A 113 8.61 16.24 9.01
CA PHE A 113 9.65 16.75 8.12
C PHE A 113 9.14 17.68 7.05
N THR A 114 8.12 18.39 7.35
CA THR A 114 7.80 19.56 6.58
C THR A 114 8.48 20.73 7.28
N HIS A 115 9.21 21.53 6.56
CA HIS A 115 9.55 22.87 6.99
C HIS A 115 8.25 23.69 7.09
N GLN A 116 7.39 23.32 8.03
CA GLN A 116 6.00 23.74 8.12
C GLN A 116 5.84 25.25 8.03
N HIS A 117 6.77 26.01 8.63
CA HIS A 117 6.76 27.46 8.56
C HIS A 117 7.02 28.02 7.15
N PHE A 118 7.83 27.31 6.30
CA PHE A 118 8.04 27.70 4.91
C PHE A 118 6.80 27.36 4.07
N TYR A 119 6.20 26.20 4.28
CA TYR A 119 4.95 25.83 3.60
C TYR A 119 3.80 26.78 3.96
N GLN A 120 3.71 27.19 5.22
CA GLN A 120 2.73 28.20 5.65
C GLN A 120 2.98 29.56 5.03
N ARG A 121 4.24 29.96 4.89
CA ARG A 121 4.62 31.25 4.31
C ARG A 121 4.49 31.28 2.78
N PHE A 122 4.69 30.16 2.11
CA PHE A 122 4.67 30.03 0.65
C PHE A 122 3.76 28.88 0.18
N PRO A 123 2.48 28.87 0.56
CA PRO A 123 1.60 27.73 0.32
C PRO A 123 1.37 27.43 -1.17
N GLN A 124 1.52 28.41 -2.05
CA GLN A 124 1.29 28.27 -3.50
C GLN A 124 2.55 27.89 -4.29
N LYS A 125 3.71 27.77 -3.64
CA LYS A 125 4.94 27.39 -4.33
C LYS A 125 5.03 25.90 -4.49
N GLN A 126 4.85 25.40 -5.71
CA GLN A 126 4.91 23.97 -6.03
C GLN A 126 6.31 23.35 -5.86
N ASP A 127 7.37 24.17 -5.88
CA ASP A 127 8.75 23.73 -5.79
C ASP A 127 9.48 24.25 -4.54
N ILE A 128 8.76 24.39 -3.43
CA ILE A 128 9.24 25.02 -2.19
C ILE A 128 10.56 24.45 -1.65
N ASN A 129 10.77 23.14 -1.76
CA ASN A 129 12.00 22.51 -1.27
C ASN A 129 13.24 22.83 -2.13
N ARG A 130 13.07 23.47 -3.29
CA ARG A 130 14.18 23.99 -4.08
C ARG A 130 14.69 25.33 -3.59
N ILE A 131 13.91 26.05 -2.80
CA ILE A 131 14.22 27.41 -2.32
C ILE A 131 14.49 27.47 -0.81
N ILE A 132 14.12 26.44 -0.05
CA ILE A 132 14.53 26.31 1.35
C ILE A 132 16.03 26.09 1.39
N PRO A 133 16.80 26.83 2.22
CA PRO A 133 18.25 26.72 2.24
C PRO A 133 18.74 25.26 2.41
N VAL A 134 19.73 24.88 1.62
CA VAL A 134 20.31 23.52 1.63
C VAL A 134 20.77 23.13 3.04
N SER A 135 21.33 24.08 3.81
CA SER A 135 21.72 23.85 5.20
C SER A 135 20.56 23.42 6.08
N LYS A 136 19.36 23.97 5.87
CA LYS A 136 18.15 23.57 6.62
C LYS A 136 17.67 22.17 6.26
N HIS A 137 17.77 21.79 5.01
CA HIS A 137 17.50 20.41 4.59
C HIS A 137 18.51 19.44 5.22
N TYR A 138 19.80 19.81 5.27
CA TYR A 138 20.82 18.97 5.91
C TYR A 138 20.53 18.76 7.41
N GLU A 139 20.29 19.85 8.15
CA GLU A 139 19.97 19.81 9.60
C GLU A 139 18.74 18.89 9.85
N LEU A 140 17.73 19.02 8.99
CA LEU A 140 16.52 18.25 9.09
C LEU A 140 16.78 16.76 8.85
N CYS A 141 17.53 16.40 7.81
CA CYS A 141 17.89 15.02 7.51
C CYS A 141 18.73 14.37 8.63
N GLU A 142 19.65 15.10 9.26
CA GLU A 142 20.38 14.60 10.44
C GLU A 142 19.44 14.35 11.62
N THR A 143 18.45 15.22 11.82
CA THR A 143 17.43 15.02 12.86
C THR A 143 16.61 13.76 12.59
N VAL A 144 16.18 13.57 11.34
CA VAL A 144 15.48 12.34 10.89
C VAL A 144 16.31 11.12 11.16
N TYR A 145 17.55 11.14 10.68
CA TYR A 145 18.45 10.01 10.83
C TYR A 145 18.62 9.59 12.28
N ASN A 146 18.81 10.57 13.17
CA ASN A 146 18.97 10.29 14.59
C ASN A 146 17.75 9.62 15.23
N GLN A 147 16.55 9.90 14.72
CA GLN A 147 15.32 9.20 15.13
C GLN A 147 15.21 7.80 14.52
N ILE A 148 15.67 7.63 13.28
CA ILE A 148 15.56 6.37 12.54
C ILE A 148 16.63 5.36 12.95
N LYS A 149 17.86 5.81 13.21
CA LYS A 149 19.00 4.95 13.52
C LYS A 149 18.70 3.89 14.58
N PRO A 150 18.10 4.20 15.75
CA PRO A 150 17.79 3.20 16.77
C PRO A 150 16.68 2.22 16.37
N LEU A 151 15.90 2.54 15.33
CA LEU A 151 14.80 1.71 14.84
C LEU A 151 15.26 0.66 13.82
N ILE A 152 16.44 0.83 13.21
CA ILE A 152 16.99 -0.13 12.25
C ILE A 152 17.34 -1.42 13.00
N PRO A 153 16.64 -2.54 12.72
CA PRO A 153 16.83 -3.77 13.48
C PRO A 153 18.11 -4.49 13.07
N HIS A 154 18.71 -5.24 14.01
CA HIS A 154 19.82 -6.13 13.70
C HIS A 154 19.37 -7.34 12.86
N HIS A 155 18.13 -7.82 13.08
CA HIS A 155 17.52 -8.91 12.36
C HIS A 155 16.11 -8.52 11.93
N LEU A 156 15.81 -8.72 10.65
CA LEU A 156 14.49 -8.45 10.10
C LEU A 156 13.46 -9.47 10.61
N PRO A 157 12.27 -9.04 11.05
CA PRO A 157 11.18 -9.97 11.34
C PRO A 157 10.79 -10.78 10.12
N GLU A 158 10.32 -12.03 10.31
CA GLU A 158 9.90 -12.94 9.22
C GLU A 158 8.88 -12.30 8.27
N TRP A 159 7.93 -11.55 8.82
CA TRP A 159 6.90 -10.85 8.03
C TRP A 159 7.42 -9.68 7.19
N PHE A 160 8.60 -9.14 7.51
CA PHE A 160 9.10 -7.91 6.87
C PHE A 160 9.27 -8.06 5.36
N GLU A 161 9.87 -9.16 4.91
CA GLU A 161 10.10 -9.45 3.49
C GLU A 161 8.79 -9.42 2.70
N PHE A 162 7.73 -10.00 3.26
CA PHE A 162 6.41 -10.01 2.62
C PHE A 162 5.89 -8.60 2.39
N TYR A 163 5.89 -7.74 3.41
CA TYR A 163 5.39 -6.37 3.28
C TYR A 163 6.32 -5.47 2.47
N ASN A 164 7.62 -5.56 2.73
CA ASN A 164 8.62 -4.73 2.06
C ASN A 164 8.70 -4.99 0.55
N ASN A 165 8.56 -6.22 0.12
CA ASN A 165 8.72 -6.57 -1.29
C ASN A 165 7.39 -6.89 -1.98
N ARG A 166 6.55 -7.77 -1.43
CA ARG A 166 5.30 -8.13 -2.14
C ARG A 166 4.25 -7.04 -2.05
N VAL A 167 3.86 -6.64 -0.83
CA VAL A 167 2.79 -5.65 -0.62
C VAL A 167 3.18 -4.32 -1.26
N THR A 168 4.37 -3.82 -0.96
CA THR A 168 4.86 -2.54 -1.48
C THR A 168 4.91 -2.52 -3.00
N LEU A 169 5.46 -3.58 -3.65
CA LEU A 169 5.59 -3.61 -5.11
C LEU A 169 4.25 -3.84 -5.82
N ALA A 170 3.36 -4.65 -5.24
CA ALA A 170 2.02 -4.86 -5.79
C ALA A 170 1.23 -3.55 -5.85
N LEU A 171 1.20 -2.81 -4.76
CA LEU A 171 0.48 -1.54 -4.67
C LEU A 171 1.16 -0.43 -5.49
N PHE A 172 2.49 -0.32 -5.47
CA PHE A 172 3.22 0.60 -6.34
C PHE A 172 2.89 0.36 -7.82
N GLY A 173 2.74 -0.90 -8.23
CA GLY A 173 2.35 -1.27 -9.58
C GLY A 173 0.99 -0.72 -10.01
N ILE A 174 0.05 -0.55 -9.07
CA ILE A 174 -1.27 0.05 -9.31
C ILE A 174 -1.18 1.59 -9.27
N GLU A 175 -0.62 2.13 -8.19
CA GLU A 175 -0.55 3.58 -7.94
C GLU A 175 0.07 4.36 -9.10
N LYS A 176 1.14 3.82 -9.70
CA LYS A 176 1.84 4.48 -10.81
C LYS A 176 1.03 4.61 -12.11
N ASN A 177 -0.02 3.80 -12.27
CA ASN A 177 -0.85 3.80 -13.48
C ASN A 177 -1.84 4.98 -13.49
N GLY A 178 -2.30 5.40 -12.30
CA GLY A 178 -3.40 6.35 -12.19
C GLY A 178 -4.70 5.78 -12.75
N ILE A 179 -5.78 6.50 -12.59
CA ILE A 179 -7.09 6.20 -13.19
C ILE A 179 -7.57 7.40 -14.00
N THR A 180 -8.02 7.15 -15.22
CA THR A 180 -8.52 8.21 -16.11
C THR A 180 -9.92 8.63 -15.69
N PHE A 181 -10.22 9.91 -15.84
CA PHE A 181 -11.52 10.47 -15.52
C PHE A 181 -12.06 11.36 -16.64
N ASN A 182 -13.39 11.39 -16.75
CA ASN A 182 -14.10 12.31 -17.62
C ASN A 182 -14.24 13.66 -16.91
N LYS A 183 -13.47 14.66 -17.35
CA LYS A 183 -13.38 15.95 -16.69
C LYS A 183 -14.74 16.63 -16.47
N PRO A 184 -15.63 16.79 -17.47
CA PRO A 184 -16.95 17.38 -17.27
C PRO A 184 -17.79 16.68 -16.19
N ILE A 185 -17.78 15.35 -16.15
CA ILE A 185 -18.54 14.59 -15.15
C ILE A 185 -17.86 14.69 -13.79
N PHE A 186 -16.52 14.61 -13.75
CA PHE A 186 -15.74 14.71 -12.51
C PHE A 186 -15.98 16.05 -11.81
N GLU A 187 -15.99 17.15 -12.57
CA GLU A 187 -16.21 18.51 -12.06
C GLU A 187 -17.62 18.73 -11.48
N THR A 188 -18.56 17.85 -11.75
CA THR A 188 -19.90 17.90 -11.08
C THR A 188 -19.84 17.45 -9.62
N TYR A 189 -18.81 16.70 -9.25
CA TYR A 189 -18.67 16.11 -7.89
C TYR A 189 -17.43 16.58 -7.15
N TYR A 190 -16.39 17.03 -7.86
CA TYR A 190 -15.06 17.34 -7.31
C TYR A 190 -14.52 18.64 -7.90
N GLU A 191 -13.77 19.40 -7.11
CA GLU A 191 -13.08 20.62 -7.54
C GLU A 191 -11.72 20.27 -8.15
N THR A 192 -11.56 20.37 -9.47
CA THR A 192 -10.31 20.00 -10.16
C THR A 192 -9.11 20.88 -9.83
N ASN A 193 -9.35 22.11 -9.35
CA ASN A 193 -8.28 23.03 -8.94
C ASN A 193 -7.78 22.78 -7.51
N ASN A 194 -8.26 21.75 -6.85
CA ASN A 194 -7.84 21.38 -5.52
C ASN A 194 -6.61 20.46 -5.61
N ASP A 195 -5.45 20.91 -5.13
CA ASP A 195 -4.19 20.16 -5.07
C ASP A 195 -4.31 18.80 -4.32
N TYR A 196 -5.39 18.63 -3.56
CA TYR A 196 -5.73 17.39 -2.88
C TYR A 196 -5.89 16.20 -3.84
N TYR A 197 -6.31 16.41 -5.09
CA TYR A 197 -6.66 15.31 -5.99
C TYR A 197 -5.53 14.80 -6.88
N SER A 198 -4.32 15.27 -6.77
CA SER A 198 -3.14 14.73 -7.50
C SER A 198 -3.44 14.41 -8.97
N ILE A 199 -3.89 15.43 -9.73
CA ILE A 199 -4.32 15.32 -11.12
C ILE A 199 -3.17 15.66 -12.07
N ASP A 200 -2.95 14.84 -13.11
CA ASP A 200 -2.13 15.13 -14.27
C ASP A 200 -2.92 14.87 -15.55
N ASN A 201 -3.21 15.93 -16.29
CA ASN A 201 -4.07 15.91 -17.48
C ASN A 201 -5.46 15.31 -17.18
N ASP A 202 -5.71 14.09 -17.65
CA ASP A 202 -6.94 13.31 -17.49
C ASP A 202 -6.82 12.17 -16.50
N LYS A 203 -5.70 12.08 -15.76
CA LYS A 203 -5.45 11.04 -14.77
C LYS A 203 -5.41 11.57 -13.36
N ILE A 204 -5.97 10.80 -12.44
CA ILE A 204 -5.85 11.02 -11.01
C ILE A 204 -5.03 9.90 -10.39
N PHE A 205 -4.13 10.28 -9.48
CA PHE A 205 -3.26 9.35 -8.76
C PHE A 205 -3.73 9.23 -7.32
N THR A 206 -3.72 8.03 -6.79
CA THR A 206 -3.98 7.73 -5.38
C THR A 206 -2.81 7.00 -4.76
N GLN A 207 -2.78 6.92 -3.45
CA GLN A 207 -1.81 6.13 -2.69
C GLN A 207 -2.51 5.22 -1.71
N TYR A 208 -1.94 4.04 -1.51
CA TYR A 208 -2.37 3.10 -0.48
C TYR A 208 -1.50 3.26 0.78
N ASN A 209 -2.15 3.50 1.91
CA ASN A 209 -1.50 3.45 3.21
C ASN A 209 -1.42 2.00 3.69
N ILE A 210 -0.20 1.45 3.82
CA ILE A 210 0.07 0.08 4.31
C ILE A 210 0.49 0.04 5.78
N TYR A 211 0.55 1.20 6.44
CA TYR A 211 1.01 1.34 7.83
C TYR A 211 -0.16 1.28 8.83
N THR A 212 -1.25 0.65 8.46
CA THR A 212 -2.42 0.42 9.32
C THR A 212 -2.15 -0.72 10.32
N THR A 213 -2.89 -0.77 11.42
CA THR A 213 -2.74 -1.80 12.45
C THR A 213 -2.92 -3.22 11.91
N THR A 214 -3.89 -3.42 11.01
CA THR A 214 -4.15 -4.73 10.38
C THR A 214 -3.33 -4.97 9.13
N ARG A 215 -2.52 -4.00 8.70
CA ARG A 215 -1.80 -3.98 7.42
C ARG A 215 -2.72 -4.00 6.19
N ARG A 216 -4.02 -3.84 6.38
CA ARG A 216 -4.98 -3.69 5.28
C ARG A 216 -4.77 -2.35 4.60
N PRO A 217 -4.44 -2.29 3.30
CA PRO A 217 -4.19 -1.04 2.62
C PRO A 217 -5.43 -0.15 2.58
N ALA A 218 -5.29 1.12 2.99
CA ALA A 218 -6.34 2.13 2.83
C ALA A 218 -5.94 3.09 1.70
N ASN A 219 -6.86 3.38 0.79
CA ASN A 219 -6.57 4.24 -0.36
C ASN A 219 -7.11 5.67 -0.23
N SER A 220 -7.06 6.23 0.96
CA SER A 220 -7.51 7.60 1.25
C SER A 220 -6.37 8.59 1.50
N TYR A 221 -5.18 8.26 1.11
CA TYR A 221 -3.98 9.03 1.43
C TYR A 221 -3.86 10.25 0.51
N ASN A 222 -4.29 11.42 0.99
CA ASN A 222 -4.31 12.67 0.23
C ASN A 222 -4.92 12.50 -1.17
N GLY A 223 -6.18 12.06 -1.23
CA GLY A 223 -6.85 11.81 -2.49
C GLY A 223 -8.24 11.21 -2.32
N ILE A 224 -8.79 10.68 -3.40
CA ILE A 224 -10.10 10.06 -3.41
C ILE A 224 -10.04 8.71 -2.70
N ASN A 225 -10.96 8.50 -1.77
CA ASN A 225 -11.19 7.18 -1.15
C ASN A 225 -12.08 6.33 -2.06
N PHE A 226 -11.47 5.60 -2.98
CA PHE A 226 -12.18 4.76 -3.94
C PHE A 226 -12.99 3.65 -3.27
N ALA A 227 -12.55 3.13 -2.12
CA ALA A 227 -13.28 2.11 -1.38
C ALA A 227 -14.61 2.60 -0.79
N ALA A 228 -14.75 3.92 -0.61
CA ALA A 228 -15.95 4.58 -0.06
C ALA A 228 -16.64 5.50 -1.07
N LEU A 229 -16.38 5.33 -2.38
CA LEU A 229 -17.01 6.13 -3.41
C LEU A 229 -18.53 5.92 -3.43
N LYS A 230 -19.25 7.02 -3.43
CA LYS A 230 -20.70 7.01 -3.73
C LYS A 230 -20.95 6.50 -5.14
N LYS A 231 -22.02 5.75 -5.34
CA LYS A 231 -22.29 5.09 -6.61
C LYS A 231 -22.43 6.09 -7.77
N GLU A 232 -23.05 7.24 -7.53
CA GLU A 232 -23.22 8.30 -8.51
C GLU A 232 -21.89 8.91 -9.00
N THR A 233 -20.86 8.95 -8.17
CA THR A 233 -19.56 9.54 -8.52
C THR A 233 -18.69 8.62 -9.35
N ARG A 234 -18.99 7.32 -9.37
CA ARG A 234 -18.20 6.31 -10.11
C ARG A 234 -18.24 6.50 -11.62
N SER A 235 -19.31 7.07 -12.15
CA SER A 235 -19.42 7.43 -13.58
C SER A 235 -18.37 8.42 -14.07
N SER A 236 -17.71 9.14 -13.13
CA SER A 236 -16.61 10.05 -13.46
C SER A 236 -15.36 9.34 -13.96
N PHE A 237 -15.17 8.06 -13.61
CA PHE A 237 -13.95 7.30 -13.95
C PHE A 237 -14.19 6.44 -15.18
N ILE A 238 -13.30 6.57 -16.16
CA ILE A 238 -13.39 5.93 -17.47
C ILE A 238 -12.09 5.21 -17.81
N PRO A 239 -12.11 4.15 -18.65
CA PRO A 239 -10.90 3.48 -19.09
C PRO A 239 -10.06 4.38 -20.04
N SER A 240 -8.74 4.22 -20.01
CA SER A 240 -7.84 4.76 -21.05
C SER A 240 -7.78 3.83 -22.26
N ASN A 241 -7.97 2.53 -22.05
CA ASN A 241 -8.11 1.51 -23.09
C ASN A 241 -9.58 1.38 -23.52
N ASP A 242 -10.01 0.18 -23.88
CA ASP A 242 -11.37 -0.02 -24.44
C ASP A 242 -12.48 -0.08 -23.40
N ILE A 243 -12.20 -0.68 -22.22
CA ILE A 243 -13.26 -0.99 -21.25
C ILE A 243 -12.66 -1.23 -19.85
N PHE A 244 -13.42 -0.92 -18.80
CA PHE A 244 -13.14 -1.44 -17.48
C PHE A 244 -13.64 -2.87 -17.32
N VAL A 245 -12.82 -3.70 -16.66
CA VAL A 245 -13.19 -5.02 -16.19
C VAL A 245 -12.92 -5.09 -14.70
N GLU A 246 -13.97 -5.23 -13.89
CA GLU A 246 -13.87 -5.44 -12.46
C GLU A 246 -13.97 -6.93 -12.15
N MET A 247 -13.07 -7.43 -11.33
CA MET A 247 -13.10 -8.77 -10.76
C MET A 247 -13.33 -8.67 -9.26
N ASP A 248 -14.54 -9.02 -8.83
CA ASP A 248 -15.02 -8.92 -7.45
C ASP A 248 -15.05 -10.32 -6.81
N ILE A 249 -14.41 -10.49 -5.65
CA ILE A 249 -14.35 -11.78 -4.95
C ILE A 249 -15.65 -12.00 -4.17
N SER A 250 -16.36 -13.06 -4.49
CA SER A 250 -17.62 -13.42 -3.85
C SER A 250 -17.41 -13.98 -2.44
N ALA A 251 -18.19 -13.52 -1.46
CA ALA A 251 -18.21 -14.03 -0.08
C ALA A 251 -16.81 -14.15 0.55
N TYR A 252 -15.94 -13.14 0.34
CA TYR A 252 -14.51 -13.29 0.60
C TYR A 252 -14.18 -13.64 2.06
N HIS A 253 -14.62 -12.85 3.06
CA HIS A 253 -14.33 -13.16 4.46
C HIS A 253 -14.95 -14.48 4.94
N PRO A 254 -16.18 -14.86 4.56
CA PRO A 254 -16.69 -16.21 4.81
C PRO A 254 -15.81 -17.32 4.22
N THR A 255 -15.27 -17.11 2.99
CA THR A 255 -14.35 -18.06 2.34
C THR A 255 -13.02 -18.15 3.11
N LEU A 256 -12.43 -17.03 3.50
CA LEU A 256 -11.19 -17.01 4.28
C LEU A 256 -11.36 -17.67 5.64
N ALA A 257 -12.47 -17.40 6.31
CA ALA A 257 -12.80 -18.05 7.58
C ALA A 257 -12.95 -19.57 7.41
N ALA A 258 -13.64 -20.02 6.34
CA ALA A 258 -13.77 -21.44 6.01
C ALA A 258 -12.39 -22.10 5.78
N GLN A 259 -11.52 -21.47 5.00
CA GLN A 259 -10.15 -21.94 4.77
C GLN A 259 -9.37 -22.06 6.09
N LEU A 260 -9.52 -21.07 6.98
CA LEU A 260 -8.83 -20.98 8.25
C LEU A 260 -9.20 -22.13 9.22
N ILE A 261 -10.49 -22.48 9.24
CA ILE A 261 -11.03 -23.53 10.14
C ILE A 261 -11.17 -24.91 9.48
N GLY A 262 -10.71 -25.06 8.23
CA GLY A 262 -10.83 -26.31 7.48
C GLY A 262 -12.29 -26.72 7.24
N TYR A 263 -13.18 -25.75 6.94
CA TYR A 263 -14.57 -26.03 6.58
C TYR A 263 -14.74 -25.94 5.08
N ASP A 264 -15.47 -26.87 4.47
CA ASP A 264 -15.72 -26.94 3.04
C ASP A 264 -17.21 -26.76 2.74
N PHE A 265 -17.55 -25.77 1.93
CA PHE A 265 -18.91 -25.54 1.42
C PHE A 265 -19.21 -26.38 0.17
N GLY A 266 -18.22 -27.11 -0.37
CA GLY A 266 -18.31 -27.74 -1.69
C GLY A 266 -18.44 -26.72 -2.81
N ASP A 267 -19.16 -27.08 -3.89
CA ASP A 267 -19.37 -26.21 -5.06
C ASP A 267 -20.54 -25.23 -4.88
N LYS A 268 -21.16 -25.17 -3.71
CA LYS A 268 -22.33 -24.31 -3.45
C LYS A 268 -21.94 -22.85 -3.29
N ASP A 269 -22.82 -21.95 -3.67
CA ASP A 269 -22.74 -20.53 -3.29
C ASP A 269 -22.79 -20.42 -1.75
N ILE A 270 -21.82 -19.75 -1.17
CA ILE A 270 -21.64 -19.66 0.29
C ILE A 270 -22.83 -18.97 0.95
N HIS A 271 -23.34 -17.88 0.37
CA HIS A 271 -24.50 -17.17 0.94
C HIS A 271 -25.80 -17.96 0.78
N ALA A 272 -25.94 -18.74 -0.32
CA ALA A 272 -27.06 -19.66 -0.46
C ALA A 272 -26.99 -20.78 0.58
N SER A 273 -25.80 -21.32 0.85
CA SER A 273 -25.60 -22.33 1.91
C SER A 273 -25.98 -21.78 3.29
N PHE A 274 -25.62 -20.52 3.60
CA PHE A 274 -26.05 -19.87 4.83
C PHE A 274 -27.56 -19.60 4.87
N ALA A 275 -28.18 -19.26 3.73
CA ALA A 275 -29.63 -19.07 3.66
C ALA A 275 -30.38 -20.37 4.02
N GLU A 276 -29.90 -21.52 3.51
CA GLU A 276 -30.40 -22.85 3.89
C GLU A 276 -30.20 -23.14 5.39
N MET A 277 -28.99 -22.88 5.91
CA MET A 277 -28.65 -23.14 7.32
C MET A 277 -29.46 -22.30 8.31
N TYR A 278 -29.75 -21.05 7.96
CA TYR A 278 -30.50 -20.13 8.82
C TYR A 278 -32.01 -20.21 8.62
N GLY A 279 -32.47 -20.79 7.50
CA GLY A 279 -33.89 -20.79 7.13
C GLY A 279 -34.44 -19.41 6.74
N VAL A 280 -33.59 -18.56 6.11
CA VAL A 280 -33.91 -17.18 5.71
C VAL A 280 -33.55 -16.93 4.24
N ASP A 281 -33.99 -15.77 3.71
CA ASP A 281 -33.63 -15.37 2.35
C ASP A 281 -32.11 -15.05 2.22
N TYR A 282 -31.62 -15.05 0.96
CA TYR A 282 -30.22 -14.84 0.62
C TYR A 282 -29.62 -13.53 1.18
N LYS A 283 -30.39 -12.42 1.08
CA LYS A 283 -29.93 -11.11 1.54
C LYS A 283 -29.78 -11.09 3.06
N THR A 284 -30.77 -11.60 3.76
CA THR A 284 -30.76 -11.72 5.23
C THR A 284 -29.62 -12.63 5.68
N ALA A 285 -29.41 -13.77 5.00
CA ALA A 285 -28.29 -14.67 5.29
C ALA A 285 -26.93 -13.98 5.17
N LYS A 286 -26.73 -13.21 4.10
CA LYS A 286 -25.51 -12.43 3.91
C LYS A 286 -25.27 -11.45 5.07
N GLU A 287 -26.28 -10.68 5.45
CA GLU A 287 -26.17 -9.71 6.57
C GLU A 287 -25.90 -10.40 7.91
N LEU A 288 -26.59 -11.50 8.20
CA LEU A 288 -26.40 -12.28 9.42
C LEU A 288 -24.98 -12.89 9.51
N THR A 289 -24.48 -13.44 8.39
CA THR A 289 -23.14 -14.02 8.34
C THR A 289 -22.08 -12.98 8.67
N PHE A 290 -22.14 -11.79 8.05
CA PHE A 290 -21.18 -10.72 8.34
C PHE A 290 -21.32 -10.20 9.78
N LYS A 291 -22.54 -10.05 10.31
CA LYS A 291 -22.74 -9.66 11.72
C LYS A 291 -22.08 -10.65 12.66
N GLN A 292 -22.19 -11.97 12.39
CA GLN A 292 -21.58 -12.99 13.24
C GLN A 292 -20.05 -13.04 13.10
N LEU A 293 -19.51 -12.90 11.89
CA LEU A 293 -18.05 -12.87 11.69
C LEU A 293 -17.37 -11.69 12.38
N TYR A 294 -18.02 -10.52 12.42
CA TYR A 294 -17.43 -9.30 12.99
C TYR A 294 -17.86 -9.01 14.42
N GLY A 295 -19.07 -9.39 14.80
CA GLY A 295 -19.65 -9.11 16.11
C GLY A 295 -19.62 -10.28 17.10
N GLY A 296 -19.26 -11.46 16.62
CA GLY A 296 -19.28 -12.71 17.38
C GLY A 296 -20.48 -13.59 17.06
N VAL A 297 -20.31 -14.88 17.29
CA VAL A 297 -21.28 -15.92 16.93
C VAL A 297 -22.55 -15.79 17.79
N PHE A 298 -23.72 -15.73 17.15
CA PHE A 298 -24.99 -15.67 17.85
C PHE A 298 -25.35 -17.01 18.46
N LYS A 299 -25.93 -17.02 19.68
CA LYS A 299 -26.27 -18.24 20.43
C LYS A 299 -27.17 -19.20 19.65
N GLU A 300 -28.10 -18.66 18.85
CA GLU A 300 -29.04 -19.44 18.03
C GLU A 300 -28.34 -20.24 16.90
N TYR A 301 -27.19 -19.75 16.38
CA TYR A 301 -26.43 -20.37 15.30
C TYR A 301 -25.13 -21.04 15.76
N ALA A 302 -24.80 -20.95 17.05
CA ALA A 302 -23.58 -21.54 17.62
C ALA A 302 -23.50 -23.08 17.47
N HIS A 303 -24.65 -23.74 17.24
CA HIS A 303 -24.72 -25.18 16.99
C HIS A 303 -24.30 -25.59 15.58
N LEU A 304 -24.31 -24.66 14.61
CA LEU A 304 -23.88 -24.92 13.24
C LEU A 304 -22.37 -25.19 13.21
N GLU A 305 -21.95 -26.23 12.50
CA GLU A 305 -20.56 -26.71 12.49
C GLU A 305 -19.55 -25.61 12.11
N TYR A 306 -19.89 -24.79 11.11
CA TYR A 306 -19.06 -23.66 10.68
C TYR A 306 -18.80 -22.68 11.84
N PHE A 307 -19.83 -22.23 12.54
CA PHE A 307 -19.69 -21.26 13.64
C PHE A 307 -19.09 -21.88 14.90
N LYS A 308 -19.34 -23.16 15.13
CA LYS A 308 -18.68 -23.88 16.22
C LYS A 308 -17.17 -23.94 16.03
N LYS A 309 -16.70 -24.23 14.81
CA LYS A 309 -15.28 -24.22 14.47
C LYS A 309 -14.69 -22.80 14.55
N ILE A 310 -15.43 -21.76 14.10
CA ILE A 310 -15.00 -20.37 14.24
C ILE A 310 -14.81 -20.00 15.70
N GLN A 311 -15.78 -20.33 16.58
CA GLN A 311 -15.67 -20.02 18.00
C GLN A 311 -14.45 -20.70 18.62
N MET A 312 -14.23 -21.97 18.34
CA MET A 312 -13.04 -22.71 18.81
C MET A 312 -11.74 -22.01 18.35
N TYR A 313 -11.67 -21.64 17.07
CA TYR A 313 -10.50 -20.95 16.54
C TYR A 313 -10.28 -19.56 17.20
N MET A 314 -11.36 -18.82 17.43
CA MET A 314 -11.29 -17.52 18.11
C MET A 314 -10.76 -17.64 19.53
N ASP A 315 -11.24 -18.65 20.26
CA ASP A 315 -10.80 -18.94 21.64
C ASP A 315 -9.32 -19.33 21.67
N ASP A 316 -8.88 -20.24 20.81
CA ASP A 316 -7.48 -20.66 20.70
C ASP A 316 -6.54 -19.50 20.31
N ALA A 317 -6.96 -18.66 19.34
CA ALA A 317 -6.18 -17.48 18.92
C ALA A 317 -6.09 -16.44 20.04
N TRP A 318 -7.19 -16.24 20.77
CA TRP A 318 -7.24 -15.33 21.90
C TRP A 318 -6.35 -15.78 23.06
N ASP A 319 -6.41 -17.07 23.40
CA ASP A 319 -5.55 -17.68 24.42
C ASP A 319 -4.07 -17.56 24.03
N THR A 320 -3.75 -17.81 22.76
CA THR A 320 -2.39 -17.62 22.23
C THR A 320 -1.91 -16.18 22.43
N LEU A 321 -2.74 -15.18 22.10
CA LEU A 321 -2.39 -13.77 22.28
C LEU A 321 -2.26 -13.39 23.77
N GLN A 322 -3.19 -13.85 24.61
CA GLN A 322 -3.24 -13.51 26.04
C GLN A 322 -2.08 -14.11 26.82
N TYR A 323 -1.81 -15.41 26.65
CA TYR A 323 -0.77 -16.13 27.39
C TYR A 323 0.61 -16.04 26.75
N GLY A 324 0.66 -16.00 25.41
CA GLY A 324 1.92 -15.88 24.66
C GLY A 324 2.40 -14.44 24.47
N GLY A 325 1.52 -13.45 24.70
CA GLY A 325 1.81 -12.04 24.50
C GLY A 325 1.79 -11.60 23.02
N TYR A 326 1.67 -12.52 22.08
CA TYR A 326 1.58 -12.22 20.66
C TYR A 326 0.81 -13.31 19.88
N TYR A 327 0.37 -12.94 18.67
CA TYR A 327 -0.25 -13.83 17.69
C TYR A 327 0.34 -13.57 16.30
N ASP A 328 0.81 -14.63 15.62
CA ASP A 328 1.38 -14.56 14.26
C ASP A 328 0.32 -14.92 13.20
N CYS A 329 0.07 -14.03 12.25
CA CYS A 329 -0.89 -14.24 11.18
C CYS A 329 -0.51 -15.45 10.30
N PRO A 330 -1.47 -16.26 9.87
CA PRO A 330 -1.19 -17.54 9.20
C PRO A 330 -0.38 -17.43 7.91
N ILE A 331 -0.65 -16.41 7.08
CA ILE A 331 -0.05 -16.25 5.75
C ILE A 331 1.17 -15.33 5.80
N SER A 332 0.98 -14.09 6.26
CA SER A 332 2.04 -13.06 6.24
C SER A 332 3.07 -13.20 7.34
N LYS A 333 2.79 -14.00 8.36
CA LYS A 333 3.56 -14.07 9.62
C LYS A 333 3.62 -12.75 10.38
N TYR A 334 2.74 -11.79 10.03
CA TYR A 334 2.67 -10.53 10.75
C TYR A 334 2.29 -10.75 12.20
N ARG A 335 3.08 -10.17 13.11
CA ARG A 335 2.93 -10.36 14.56
C ARG A 335 2.08 -9.27 15.17
N TYR A 336 0.97 -9.66 15.77
CA TYR A 336 0.20 -8.84 16.69
C TYR A 336 0.74 -9.02 18.10
N GLU A 337 1.33 -7.96 18.67
CA GLU A 337 1.84 -7.95 20.04
C GLU A 337 0.79 -7.32 20.96
N LEU A 338 0.38 -8.03 22.01
CA LEU A 338 -0.67 -7.57 22.94
C LEU A 338 -0.34 -6.20 23.54
N SER A 339 0.94 -5.95 23.85
CA SER A 339 1.43 -4.67 24.40
C SER A 339 1.25 -3.46 23.49
N LYS A 340 1.07 -3.69 22.18
CA LYS A 340 0.90 -2.65 21.15
C LYS A 340 -0.56 -2.50 20.69
N LEU A 341 -1.48 -3.27 21.27
CA LEU A 341 -2.87 -3.30 20.87
C LEU A 341 -3.77 -2.76 21.97
N GLU A 342 -4.70 -1.89 21.60
CA GLU A 342 -5.63 -1.28 22.54
C GLU A 342 -7.02 -1.90 22.47
N ASN A 343 -7.66 -2.09 23.62
CA ASN A 343 -9.04 -2.54 23.74
C ASN A 343 -9.34 -3.82 22.95
N MET A 344 -8.45 -4.83 23.03
CA MET A 344 -8.61 -6.10 22.33
C MET A 344 -9.63 -7.02 23.00
N ASN A 345 -10.26 -7.82 22.16
CA ASN A 345 -11.13 -8.92 22.53
C ASN A 345 -11.09 -10.01 21.43
N PRO A 346 -11.62 -11.22 21.67
CA PRO A 346 -11.58 -12.32 20.69
C PRO A 346 -12.13 -11.93 19.30
N ASN A 347 -13.28 -11.25 19.25
CA ASN A 347 -13.91 -10.83 18.00
C ASN A 347 -13.04 -9.84 17.22
N LYS A 348 -12.44 -8.88 17.91
CA LYS A 348 -11.57 -7.88 17.30
C LYS A 348 -10.29 -8.52 16.77
N LEU A 349 -9.71 -9.47 17.50
CA LEU A 349 -8.55 -10.24 17.05
C LEU A 349 -8.89 -11.03 15.78
N PHE A 350 -10.02 -11.73 15.77
CA PHE A 350 -10.46 -12.50 14.61
C PHE A 350 -10.66 -11.61 13.36
N ASN A 351 -11.25 -10.43 13.54
CA ASN A 351 -11.35 -9.44 12.47
C ASN A 351 -9.97 -9.01 11.94
N TYR A 352 -9.00 -8.80 12.81
CA TYR A 352 -7.64 -8.44 12.41
C TYR A 352 -6.97 -9.57 11.62
N ILE A 353 -7.18 -10.82 12.05
CA ILE A 353 -6.67 -12.01 11.35
C ILE A 353 -7.28 -12.10 9.95
N LEU A 354 -8.61 -11.98 9.81
CA LEU A 354 -9.30 -12.03 8.51
C LEU A 354 -8.84 -10.91 7.56
N GLN A 355 -8.73 -9.68 8.05
CA GLN A 355 -8.25 -8.55 7.25
C GLN A 355 -6.79 -8.72 6.82
N ASN A 356 -5.95 -9.30 7.66
CA ASN A 356 -4.57 -9.59 7.32
C ASN A 356 -4.46 -10.72 6.29
N MET A 357 -5.29 -11.76 6.41
CA MET A 357 -5.37 -12.85 5.43
C MET A 357 -5.88 -12.35 4.08
N GLU A 358 -6.93 -11.51 4.06
CA GLU A 358 -7.42 -10.82 2.85
C GLU A 358 -6.27 -10.08 2.16
N THR A 359 -5.57 -9.21 2.91
CA THR A 359 -4.43 -8.47 2.37
C THR A 359 -3.36 -9.41 1.82
N SER A 360 -3.01 -10.45 2.55
CA SER A 360 -1.95 -11.38 2.16
C SER A 360 -2.28 -12.13 0.87
N ASN A 361 -3.50 -12.63 0.74
CA ASN A 361 -3.96 -13.29 -0.48
C ASN A 361 -4.02 -12.31 -1.65
N ASN A 362 -4.61 -11.13 -1.44
CA ASN A 362 -4.73 -10.12 -2.49
C ASN A 362 -3.38 -9.65 -3.04
N MET A 363 -2.39 -9.47 -2.17
CA MET A 363 -1.06 -9.06 -2.63
C MET A 363 -0.35 -10.16 -3.41
N ASN A 364 -0.57 -11.43 -3.05
CA ASN A 364 -0.09 -12.56 -3.85
C ASN A 364 -0.79 -12.62 -5.21
N ILE A 365 -2.13 -12.48 -5.25
CA ILE A 365 -2.92 -12.41 -6.48
C ILE A 365 -2.45 -11.26 -7.36
N LEU A 366 -2.31 -10.05 -6.81
CA LEU A 366 -1.81 -8.88 -7.53
C LEU A 366 -0.43 -9.09 -8.14
N MET A 367 0.48 -9.71 -7.39
CA MET A 367 1.82 -10.02 -7.92
C MET A 367 1.76 -11.02 -9.08
N ASP A 368 0.86 -12.01 -9.04
CA ASP A 368 0.67 -12.95 -10.14
C ASP A 368 0.00 -12.26 -11.35
N ILE A 369 -1.00 -11.40 -11.12
CA ILE A 369 -1.60 -10.57 -12.18
C ILE A 369 -0.56 -9.64 -12.81
N HIS A 370 0.28 -8.95 -12.02
CA HIS A 370 1.33 -8.10 -12.56
C HIS A 370 2.35 -8.87 -13.45
N LYS A 371 2.60 -10.16 -13.15
CA LYS A 371 3.43 -11.01 -14.02
C LYS A 371 2.75 -11.26 -15.36
N VAL A 372 1.46 -11.57 -15.36
CA VAL A 372 0.65 -11.81 -16.58
C VAL A 372 0.56 -10.54 -17.43
N LEU A 373 0.42 -9.37 -16.79
CA LEU A 373 0.30 -8.07 -17.46
C LEU A 373 1.64 -7.45 -17.90
N ARG A 374 2.77 -8.12 -17.70
CA ARG A 374 4.07 -7.58 -18.09
C ARG A 374 4.17 -7.41 -19.62
N GLY A 375 4.45 -6.18 -20.07
CA GLY A 375 4.52 -5.85 -21.49
C GLY A 375 3.17 -5.76 -22.21
N LYS A 376 2.07 -5.73 -21.46
CA LYS A 376 0.71 -5.61 -21.97
C LYS A 376 0.19 -4.16 -21.84
N ASN A 377 -0.81 -3.82 -22.68
CA ASN A 377 -1.52 -2.54 -22.58
C ASN A 377 -2.53 -2.52 -21.44
N THR A 378 -3.18 -3.65 -21.20
CA THR A 378 -4.07 -3.85 -20.03
C THR A 378 -3.32 -3.58 -18.72
N LYS A 379 -3.93 -2.83 -17.80
CA LYS A 379 -3.34 -2.46 -16.50
C LYS A 379 -4.34 -2.62 -15.37
N ILE A 380 -3.85 -2.95 -14.17
CA ILE A 380 -4.64 -2.78 -12.95
C ILE A 380 -4.54 -1.30 -12.56
N VAL A 381 -5.68 -0.64 -12.41
CA VAL A 381 -5.75 0.79 -12.07
C VAL A 381 -6.31 1.04 -10.68
N LEU A 382 -7.00 0.05 -10.09
CA LEU A 382 -7.58 0.17 -8.76
C LEU A 382 -7.66 -1.19 -8.06
N TYR A 383 -7.49 -1.16 -6.74
CA TYR A 383 -7.73 -2.25 -5.80
C TYR A 383 -8.57 -1.73 -4.64
N THR A 384 -9.71 -2.35 -4.37
CA THR A 384 -10.63 -1.97 -3.29
C THR A 384 -11.04 -3.20 -2.47
N TYR A 385 -10.08 -3.75 -1.69
CA TYR A 385 -10.24 -4.89 -0.79
C TYR A 385 -10.63 -6.21 -1.49
N ASP A 386 -11.88 -6.38 -1.87
CA ASP A 386 -12.41 -7.57 -2.53
C ASP A 386 -12.50 -7.44 -4.07
N SER A 387 -12.12 -6.27 -4.61
CA SER A 387 -12.27 -5.96 -6.04
C SER A 387 -10.97 -5.46 -6.67
N PHE A 388 -10.76 -5.87 -7.93
CA PHE A 388 -9.63 -5.52 -8.78
C PHE A 388 -10.15 -4.93 -10.09
N LEU A 389 -9.80 -3.67 -10.38
CA LEU A 389 -10.25 -2.98 -11.59
C LEU A 389 -9.13 -2.96 -12.64
N LEU A 390 -9.42 -3.55 -13.79
CA LEU A 390 -8.56 -3.54 -14.97
C LEU A 390 -9.04 -2.44 -15.94
N ASP A 391 -8.09 -1.66 -16.44
CA ASP A 391 -8.21 -0.85 -17.66
C ASP A 391 -7.79 -1.76 -18.83
N TYR A 392 -8.77 -2.37 -19.50
CA TYR A 392 -8.60 -3.55 -20.36
C TYR A 392 -8.57 -3.19 -21.83
N ASP A 393 -7.54 -3.70 -22.53
CA ASP A 393 -7.40 -3.67 -24.00
C ASP A 393 -8.03 -4.94 -24.57
N LYS A 394 -9.11 -4.78 -25.34
CA LYS A 394 -9.85 -5.90 -25.95
C LYS A 394 -9.05 -6.72 -26.96
N SER A 395 -7.97 -6.16 -27.50
CA SER A 395 -7.07 -6.92 -28.39
C SER A 395 -6.30 -8.03 -27.63
N GLU A 396 -6.22 -7.94 -26.31
CA GLU A 396 -5.52 -8.88 -25.44
C GLU A 396 -6.50 -9.92 -24.81
N ASN A 397 -7.34 -10.53 -25.65
CA ASN A 397 -8.47 -11.40 -25.25
C ASN A 397 -8.08 -12.67 -24.48
N ASP A 398 -6.81 -13.06 -24.50
CA ASP A 398 -6.26 -14.20 -23.75
C ASP A 398 -5.97 -13.89 -22.26
N LEU A 399 -6.03 -12.63 -21.86
CA LEU A 399 -5.66 -12.23 -20.50
C LEU A 399 -6.73 -12.55 -19.45
N LEU A 400 -8.01 -12.31 -19.75
CA LEU A 400 -9.07 -12.51 -18.75
C LEU A 400 -9.16 -13.96 -18.26
N PRO A 401 -9.10 -14.99 -19.13
CA PRO A 401 -9.03 -16.38 -18.68
C PRO A 401 -7.82 -16.65 -17.78
N LYS A 402 -6.63 -16.16 -18.15
CA LYS A 402 -5.41 -16.34 -17.37
C LYS A 402 -5.48 -15.66 -15.99
N ILE A 403 -6.09 -14.46 -15.93
CA ILE A 403 -6.28 -13.76 -14.66
C ILE A 403 -7.33 -14.48 -13.81
N SER A 404 -8.44 -14.95 -14.38
CA SER A 404 -9.45 -15.74 -13.66
C SER A 404 -8.87 -17.02 -13.05
N GLU A 405 -7.97 -17.69 -13.76
CA GLU A 405 -7.27 -18.88 -13.27
C GLU A 405 -6.42 -18.61 -12.02
N ILE A 406 -5.87 -17.39 -11.88
CA ILE A 406 -5.15 -16.99 -10.66
C ILE A 406 -6.09 -17.06 -9.45
N PHE A 407 -7.32 -16.54 -9.54
CA PHE A 407 -8.28 -16.60 -8.43
C PHE A 407 -8.67 -18.04 -8.08
N THR A 408 -8.87 -18.88 -9.09
CA THR A 408 -9.15 -20.32 -8.91
C THR A 408 -8.03 -21.02 -8.12
N LYS A 409 -6.76 -20.70 -8.39
CA LYS A 409 -5.60 -21.22 -7.66
C LYS A 409 -5.70 -20.91 -6.16
N TYR A 410 -6.26 -19.75 -5.78
CA TYR A 410 -6.50 -19.38 -4.38
C TYR A 410 -7.86 -19.86 -3.83
N LYS A 411 -8.58 -20.70 -4.59
CA LYS A 411 -9.92 -21.21 -4.25
C LYS A 411 -10.93 -20.08 -3.99
N LEU A 412 -10.87 -19.04 -4.81
CA LEU A 412 -11.73 -17.88 -4.73
C LEU A 412 -12.68 -17.84 -5.94
N GLN A 413 -13.95 -17.60 -5.69
CA GLN A 413 -14.95 -17.34 -6.72
C GLN A 413 -15.01 -15.85 -7.01
N ILE A 414 -15.07 -15.48 -8.29
CA ILE A 414 -15.14 -14.08 -8.72
C ILE A 414 -16.42 -13.82 -9.53
N LYS A 415 -16.92 -12.59 -9.40
CA LYS A 415 -17.88 -11.99 -10.32
C LYS A 415 -17.16 -10.99 -11.19
N THR A 416 -17.50 -10.95 -12.47
CA THR A 416 -16.89 -10.02 -13.42
C THR A 416 -17.94 -9.03 -13.89
N ASN A 417 -17.64 -7.73 -13.72
CA ASN A 417 -18.42 -6.63 -14.27
C ASN A 417 -17.61 -5.94 -15.36
N THR A 418 -18.28 -5.46 -16.42
CA THR A 418 -17.62 -4.73 -17.51
C THR A 418 -18.39 -3.45 -17.82
N GLY A 419 -17.70 -2.38 -18.19
CA GLY A 419 -18.35 -1.12 -18.53
C GLY A 419 -17.40 -0.06 -19.08
N ASN A 420 -17.97 0.95 -19.74
CA ASN A 420 -17.23 2.11 -20.23
C ASN A 420 -16.97 3.17 -19.16
N SER A 421 -17.40 2.92 -17.93
CA SER A 421 -17.14 3.71 -16.72
C SER A 421 -17.21 2.81 -15.49
N TYR A 422 -16.70 3.31 -14.35
CA TYR A 422 -16.62 2.52 -13.11
C TYR A 422 -17.99 2.25 -12.45
N ASP A 423 -19.08 2.85 -12.92
CA ASP A 423 -20.43 2.54 -12.46
C ASP A 423 -21.07 1.31 -13.16
N PHE A 424 -20.40 0.76 -14.19
CA PHE A 424 -20.79 -0.44 -14.94
C PHE A 424 -22.21 -0.39 -15.53
N LYS A 425 -22.62 0.79 -16.01
CA LYS A 425 -23.88 0.98 -16.73
C LYS A 425 -23.67 0.96 -18.24
#